data_6193c33517fd43e0a15b4f1f7f4063a0
#
_entry.id   6193c33517fd43e0a15b4f1f7f4063a0
#
_cell.length_a   1.000
_cell.length_b   1.000
_cell.length_c   1.000
_cell.angle_alpha   90.00
_cell.angle_beta   90.00
_cell.angle_gamma   90.00
#
_symmetry.space_group_name_H-M   'P 1'
#
loop_
_entity.id
_entity.type
_entity.pdbx_description
1 polymer ?
#
loop_
_entity_poly.entity_id
_entity_poly.type
_entity_poly.pdbx_seq_one_letter_code
_entity_poly.pdbx_strand_id
1 'polypeptide(L)'
;MNNDINQYAIQCFQDEAKAILDMIPILDENFSNAVDLIFRCKGKLIVTGVGKSGHVGQKIAATLASLGTPAFFLNPLDAYHGDLGMLSSDDVLLAISYSGNTDELLRILPPVIERHIPIIAISSNPQSLLGKNAACHLTVKVDHEADPLNLAPTSSTTATMAMGDALACALVHVRNFKDADFARFHPGGSLGKRLLTKIRDVMRKDNFPVISADMNIADSLLTISNGKLGLAIVLNENKLEGIVSDGDIRRALQQYGVEAFTLPVKKIMTKTPLTINQDSSMSEAVDLFVKSQRHTFVVVDENGQFVGLLDYNDCII
;
A
#
# COMPACT_ATOMS: atom_id res chain seq x y z
N MET A 1 -12.20 32.71 26.41
CA MET A 1 -10.98 32.12 25.81
C MET A 1 -11.25 30.92 24.90
N ASN A 2 -12.05 29.92 25.26
CA ASN A 2 -12.16 28.69 24.41
C ASN A 2 -12.83 28.87 23.04
N ASN A 3 -13.86 29.74 22.92
CA ASN A 3 -14.53 29.95 21.62
C ASN A 3 -13.67 30.72 20.61
N ASP A 4 -12.76 31.55 21.09
CA ASP A 4 -11.91 32.37 20.24
C ASP A 4 -10.78 31.57 19.60
N ILE A 5 -10.18 30.66 20.35
CA ILE A 5 -9.08 29.79 19.87
C ILE A 5 -9.54 28.88 18.73
N ASN A 6 -10.73 28.26 18.86
CA ASN A 6 -11.29 27.40 17.82
C ASN A 6 -11.55 28.14 16.50
N GLN A 7 -11.89 29.44 16.55
CA GLN A 7 -12.10 30.23 15.36
C GLN A 7 -10.81 30.38 14.53
N TYR A 8 -9.65 30.56 15.19
CA TYR A 8 -8.35 30.58 14.48
C TYR A 8 -8.03 29.26 13.81
N ALA A 9 -8.33 28.11 14.46
CA ALA A 9 -8.16 26.80 13.86
C ALA A 9 -9.07 26.59 12.63
N ILE A 10 -10.34 26.99 12.76
CA ILE A 10 -11.32 26.91 11.65
C ILE A 10 -10.85 27.75 10.49
N GLN A 11 -10.42 29.01 10.74
CA GLN A 11 -9.93 29.89 9.70
C GLN A 11 -8.70 29.30 8.99
N CYS A 12 -7.72 28.79 9.76
CA CYS A 12 -6.54 28.13 9.20
C CYS A 12 -6.91 27.00 8.25
N PHE A 13 -7.83 26.09 8.65
CA PHE A 13 -8.28 25.00 7.78
C PHE A 13 -8.97 25.49 6.52
N GLN A 14 -9.76 26.56 6.62
CA GLN A 14 -10.44 27.16 5.46
C GLN A 14 -9.44 27.79 4.49
N ASP A 15 -8.47 28.54 4.99
CA ASP A 15 -7.44 29.19 4.18
C ASP A 15 -6.54 28.17 3.46
N GLU A 16 -6.10 27.12 4.16
CA GLU A 16 -5.31 26.04 3.56
C GLU A 16 -6.11 25.24 2.54
N ALA A 17 -7.38 24.91 2.83
CA ALA A 17 -8.25 24.24 1.87
C ALA A 17 -8.48 25.09 0.62
N LYS A 18 -8.70 26.41 0.79
CA LYS A 18 -8.82 27.35 -0.33
C LYS A 18 -7.54 27.39 -1.16
N ALA A 19 -6.37 27.45 -0.54
CA ALA A 19 -5.09 27.46 -1.24
C ALA A 19 -4.89 26.22 -2.14
N ILE A 20 -5.37 25.05 -1.70
CA ILE A 20 -5.36 23.82 -2.52
C ILE A 20 -6.35 23.93 -3.69
N LEU A 21 -7.57 24.37 -3.43
CA LEU A 21 -8.60 24.49 -4.47
C LEU A 21 -8.26 25.51 -5.54
N ASP A 22 -7.61 26.61 -5.17
CA ASP A 22 -7.16 27.65 -6.09
C ASP A 22 -6.07 27.18 -7.06
N MET A 23 -5.41 26.04 -6.81
CA MET A 23 -4.47 25.45 -7.76
C MET A 23 -5.17 24.74 -8.93
N ILE A 24 -6.43 24.30 -8.78
CA ILE A 24 -7.14 23.53 -9.82
C ILE A 24 -7.24 24.31 -11.14
N PRO A 25 -7.72 25.58 -11.16
CA PRO A 25 -7.88 26.32 -12.41
C PRO A 25 -6.55 26.74 -13.07
N ILE A 26 -5.43 26.65 -12.36
CA ILE A 26 -4.10 27.03 -12.89
C ILE A 26 -3.25 25.81 -13.28
N LEU A 27 -3.77 24.59 -13.14
CA LEU A 27 -3.14 23.38 -13.68
C LEU A 27 -3.14 23.48 -15.21
N ASP A 28 -1.96 23.33 -15.80
CA ASP A 28 -1.74 23.42 -17.24
C ASP A 28 -0.92 22.21 -17.75
N GLU A 29 -0.48 22.29 -19.01
CA GLU A 29 0.34 21.25 -19.64
C GLU A 29 1.70 21.03 -18.94
N ASN A 30 2.21 21.97 -18.16
CA ASN A 30 3.43 21.79 -17.39
C ASN A 30 3.29 20.65 -16.37
N PHE A 31 2.10 20.42 -15.81
CA PHE A 31 1.87 19.31 -14.91
C PHE A 31 2.01 17.95 -15.63
N SER A 32 1.38 17.80 -16.79
CA SER A 32 1.51 16.56 -17.59
C SER A 32 2.93 16.35 -18.11
N ASN A 33 3.61 17.43 -18.50
CA ASN A 33 5.02 17.39 -18.90
C ASN A 33 5.94 16.96 -17.75
N ALA A 34 5.70 17.46 -16.53
CA ALA A 34 6.44 17.07 -15.35
C ALA A 34 6.23 15.57 -15.01
N VAL A 35 4.99 15.09 -15.11
CA VAL A 35 4.69 13.65 -14.94
C VAL A 35 5.43 12.80 -15.99
N ASP A 36 5.42 13.22 -17.25
CA ASP A 36 6.11 12.50 -18.33
C ASP A 36 7.64 12.50 -18.14
N LEU A 37 8.24 13.63 -17.72
CA LEU A 37 9.67 13.72 -17.39
C LEU A 37 10.04 12.72 -16.27
N ILE A 38 9.24 12.66 -15.19
CA ILE A 38 9.50 11.74 -14.07
C ILE A 38 9.25 10.29 -14.51
N PHE A 39 8.23 10.05 -15.31
CA PHE A 39 7.91 8.71 -15.80
C PHE A 39 9.02 8.12 -16.67
N ARG A 40 9.62 8.93 -17.54
CA ARG A 40 10.71 8.55 -18.44
C ARG A 40 12.10 8.61 -17.81
N CYS A 41 12.22 9.12 -16.59
CA CYS A 41 13.48 9.20 -15.87
C CYS A 41 14.10 7.82 -15.71
N LYS A 42 15.35 7.67 -16.17
CA LYS A 42 16.11 6.40 -16.07
C LYS A 42 16.88 6.30 -14.74
N GLY A 43 17.16 7.44 -14.12
CA GLY A 43 17.80 7.57 -12.83
C GLY A 43 16.81 7.71 -11.69
N LYS A 44 16.95 8.76 -10.90
CA LYS A 44 16.16 9.06 -9.71
C LYS A 44 15.54 10.45 -9.80
N LEU A 45 14.43 10.65 -9.12
CA LEU A 45 13.90 11.98 -8.87
C LEU A 45 14.56 12.55 -7.61
N ILE A 46 15.34 13.59 -7.79
CA ILE A 46 16.00 14.29 -6.70
C ILE A 46 15.11 15.46 -6.27
N VAL A 47 14.62 15.44 -5.06
CA VAL A 47 13.80 16.53 -4.51
C VAL A 47 14.70 17.43 -3.67
N THR A 48 14.61 18.73 -3.86
CA THR A 48 15.47 19.69 -3.15
C THR A 48 14.70 20.96 -2.76
N GLY A 49 15.11 21.59 -1.67
CA GLY A 49 14.53 22.83 -1.14
C GLY A 49 15.13 23.19 0.21
N VAL A 50 14.94 24.44 0.64
CA VAL A 50 15.52 25.00 1.86
C VAL A 50 14.44 25.25 2.91
N GLY A 51 14.75 25.05 4.19
CA GLY A 51 13.85 25.35 5.31
C GLY A 51 12.52 24.60 5.25
N LYS A 52 11.39 25.30 5.31
CA LYS A 52 10.05 24.68 5.24
C LYS A 52 9.81 23.97 3.91
N SER A 53 10.28 24.56 2.79
CA SER A 53 10.23 23.88 1.47
C SER A 53 11.05 22.59 1.47
N GLY A 54 12.17 22.53 2.19
CA GLY A 54 12.95 21.30 2.36
C GLY A 54 12.21 20.22 3.15
N HIS A 55 11.54 20.56 4.26
CA HIS A 55 10.74 19.60 5.02
C HIS A 55 9.58 19.03 4.20
N VAL A 56 8.88 19.88 3.45
CA VAL A 56 7.84 19.44 2.50
C VAL A 56 8.44 18.57 1.40
N GLY A 57 9.60 18.96 0.86
CA GLY A 57 10.32 18.17 -0.14
C GLY A 57 10.73 16.78 0.34
N GLN A 58 11.15 16.64 1.60
CA GLN A 58 11.43 15.33 2.22
C GLN A 58 10.18 14.44 2.24
N LYS A 59 9.02 15.01 2.62
CA LYS A 59 7.75 14.27 2.60
C LYS A 59 7.38 13.86 1.18
N ILE A 60 7.50 14.75 0.21
CA ILE A 60 7.20 14.46 -1.20
C ILE A 60 8.10 13.34 -1.73
N ALA A 61 9.41 13.40 -1.48
CA ALA A 61 10.35 12.36 -1.86
C ALA A 61 9.98 11.00 -1.27
N ALA A 62 9.66 10.96 0.04
CA ALA A 62 9.26 9.75 0.73
C ALA A 62 7.95 9.16 0.16
N THR A 63 6.95 10.01 -0.13
CA THR A 63 5.68 9.59 -0.76
C THR A 63 5.93 8.98 -2.15
N LEU A 64 6.71 9.65 -2.98
CA LEU A 64 7.05 9.16 -4.32
C LEU A 64 7.80 7.83 -4.28
N ALA A 65 8.78 7.70 -3.37
CA ALA A 65 9.52 6.45 -3.18
C ALA A 65 8.60 5.30 -2.76
N SER A 66 7.68 5.54 -1.81
CA SER A 66 6.73 4.54 -1.34
C SER A 66 5.70 4.12 -2.40
N LEU A 67 5.48 4.98 -3.40
CA LEU A 67 4.59 4.73 -4.54
C LEU A 67 5.35 4.34 -5.83
N GLY A 68 6.59 3.86 -5.68
CA GLY A 68 7.33 3.22 -6.77
C GLY A 68 8.11 4.17 -7.69
N THR A 69 8.25 5.45 -7.32
CA THR A 69 9.17 6.38 -8.00
C THR A 69 10.47 6.44 -7.21
N PRO A 70 11.63 5.96 -7.74
CA PRO A 70 12.90 6.11 -7.06
C PRO A 70 13.20 7.59 -6.80
N ALA A 71 13.05 8.04 -5.55
CA ALA A 71 13.20 9.45 -5.18
C ALA A 71 13.91 9.58 -3.83
N PHE A 72 14.69 10.64 -3.68
CA PHE A 72 15.26 11.02 -2.40
C PHE A 72 15.40 12.55 -2.30
N PHE A 73 15.55 13.04 -1.07
CA PHE A 73 15.74 14.46 -0.81
C PHE A 73 17.23 14.78 -0.72
N LEU A 74 17.64 15.84 -1.41
CA LEU A 74 18.98 16.41 -1.37
C LEU A 74 18.93 17.82 -0.80
N ASN A 75 19.61 18.05 0.33
CA ASN A 75 19.70 19.39 0.90
C ASN A 75 20.60 20.28 0.03
N PRO A 76 20.19 21.47 -0.41
CA PRO A 76 21.00 22.33 -1.26
C PRO A 76 22.34 22.76 -0.63
N LEU A 77 22.39 22.90 0.71
CA LEU A 77 23.62 23.26 1.39
C LEU A 77 24.65 22.13 1.34
N ASP A 78 24.22 20.89 1.59
CA ASP A 78 25.10 19.71 1.52
C ASP A 78 25.50 19.46 0.05
N ALA A 79 24.56 19.64 -0.89
CA ALA A 79 24.84 19.58 -2.32
C ALA A 79 25.97 20.52 -2.74
N TYR A 80 25.92 21.78 -2.27
CA TYR A 80 26.95 22.77 -2.58
C TYR A 80 28.35 22.39 -2.01
N HIS A 81 28.38 21.60 -0.95
CA HIS A 81 29.62 21.14 -0.30
C HIS A 81 30.09 19.75 -0.73
N GLY A 82 29.51 19.18 -1.78
CA GLY A 82 30.03 17.94 -2.39
C GLY A 82 28.97 16.92 -2.81
N ASP A 83 27.77 16.92 -2.18
CA ASP A 83 26.74 15.91 -2.45
C ASP A 83 26.12 16.04 -3.85
N LEU A 84 26.45 17.08 -4.62
CA LEU A 84 26.18 17.12 -6.07
C LEU A 84 26.80 15.92 -6.82
N GLY A 85 27.78 15.25 -6.24
CA GLY A 85 28.33 13.99 -6.75
C GLY A 85 27.32 12.84 -6.80
N MET A 86 26.20 12.93 -6.05
CA MET A 86 25.12 11.95 -6.06
C MET A 86 24.23 12.02 -7.30
N LEU A 87 24.30 13.11 -8.07
CA LEU A 87 23.48 13.34 -9.25
C LEU A 87 24.15 12.76 -10.50
N SER A 88 23.33 12.17 -11.36
CA SER A 88 23.72 11.71 -12.70
C SER A 88 22.88 12.40 -13.79
N SER A 89 23.33 12.35 -15.04
CA SER A 89 22.60 12.90 -16.19
C SER A 89 21.27 12.18 -16.46
N ASP A 90 21.06 10.99 -15.87
CA ASP A 90 19.83 10.23 -16.01
C ASP A 90 18.75 10.61 -14.99
N ASP A 91 19.09 11.52 -14.04
CA ASP A 91 18.18 11.97 -12.99
C ASP A 91 17.28 13.14 -13.45
N VAL A 92 16.25 13.43 -12.64
CA VAL A 92 15.41 14.62 -12.75
C VAL A 92 15.47 15.36 -11.42
N LEU A 93 15.60 16.68 -11.42
CA LEU A 93 15.57 17.51 -10.23
C LEU A 93 14.19 18.14 -10.04
N LEU A 94 13.54 17.91 -8.90
CA LEU A 94 12.35 18.61 -8.43
C LEU A 94 12.79 19.66 -7.39
N ALA A 95 12.86 20.92 -7.82
CA ALA A 95 13.33 22.04 -6.99
C ALA A 95 12.15 22.84 -6.43
N ILE A 96 12.11 22.99 -5.11
CA ILE A 96 11.02 23.63 -4.38
C ILE A 96 11.50 24.93 -3.73
N SER A 97 10.93 26.04 -4.15
CA SER A 97 11.16 27.36 -3.53
C SER A 97 9.94 28.24 -3.79
N TYR A 98 9.21 28.63 -2.74
CA TYR A 98 8.00 29.44 -2.92
C TYR A 98 8.27 30.76 -3.69
N SER A 99 9.32 31.49 -3.31
CA SER A 99 9.74 32.70 -4.05
C SER A 99 10.39 32.40 -5.41
N GLY A 100 10.93 31.19 -5.58
CA GLY A 100 11.75 30.83 -6.74
C GLY A 100 13.10 31.54 -6.82
N ASN A 101 13.50 32.23 -5.73
CA ASN A 101 14.73 33.04 -5.68
C ASN A 101 15.57 32.78 -4.41
N THR A 102 15.44 31.61 -3.80
CA THR A 102 16.21 31.22 -2.61
C THR A 102 17.69 31.02 -3.01
N ASP A 103 18.59 31.83 -2.48
CA ASP A 103 20.01 31.87 -2.87
C ASP A 103 20.70 30.50 -2.78
N GLU A 104 20.50 29.75 -1.68
CA GLU A 104 21.11 28.44 -1.45
C GLU A 104 20.69 27.43 -2.52
N LEU A 105 19.43 27.48 -2.95
CA LEU A 105 18.93 26.61 -4.02
C LEU A 105 19.48 27.04 -5.37
N LEU A 106 19.54 28.34 -5.64
CA LEU A 106 20.02 28.85 -6.91
C LEU A 106 21.51 28.57 -7.16
N ARG A 107 22.32 28.46 -6.10
CA ARG A 107 23.76 28.13 -6.21
C ARG A 107 24.01 26.73 -6.78
N ILE A 108 23.10 25.79 -6.63
CA ILE A 108 23.28 24.43 -7.16
C ILE A 108 22.75 24.28 -8.59
N LEU A 109 21.97 25.24 -9.13
CA LEU A 109 21.40 25.13 -10.47
C LEU A 109 22.46 25.11 -11.60
N PRO A 110 23.53 25.96 -11.60
CA PRO A 110 24.48 25.94 -12.68
C PRO A 110 25.12 24.56 -12.94
N PRO A 111 25.68 23.84 -11.94
CA PRO A 111 26.22 22.50 -12.17
C PRO A 111 25.16 21.44 -12.53
N VAL A 112 23.88 21.64 -12.17
CA VAL A 112 22.78 20.76 -12.57
C VAL A 112 22.45 20.97 -14.06
N ILE A 113 22.41 22.23 -14.51
CA ILE A 113 22.18 22.63 -15.91
C ILE A 113 23.33 22.15 -16.81
N GLU A 114 24.58 22.32 -16.36
CA GLU A 114 25.76 21.86 -17.09
C GLU A 114 25.75 20.36 -17.34
N ARG A 115 25.21 19.58 -16.40
CA ARG A 115 25.04 18.12 -16.52
C ARG A 115 23.80 17.72 -17.32
N HIS A 116 23.04 18.68 -17.87
CA HIS A 116 21.81 18.46 -18.62
C HIS A 116 20.73 17.73 -17.84
N ILE A 117 20.68 17.88 -16.50
CA ILE A 117 19.65 17.30 -15.65
C ILE A 117 18.40 18.18 -15.77
N PRO A 118 17.26 17.66 -16.24
CA PRO A 118 16.04 18.45 -16.36
C PRO A 118 15.51 18.85 -14.98
N ILE A 119 15.07 20.11 -14.87
CA ILE A 119 14.56 20.70 -13.64
C ILE A 119 13.06 20.88 -13.73
N ILE A 120 12.33 20.36 -12.74
CA ILE A 120 10.93 20.67 -12.47
C ILE A 120 10.93 21.66 -11.31
N ALA A 121 10.36 22.84 -11.50
CA ALA A 121 10.27 23.86 -10.45
C ALA A 121 8.88 23.86 -9.82
N ILE A 122 8.82 23.93 -8.49
CA ILE A 122 7.62 24.32 -7.74
C ILE A 122 7.87 25.68 -7.12
N SER A 123 7.16 26.71 -7.59
CA SER A 123 7.24 28.06 -7.02
C SER A 123 5.97 28.88 -7.30
N SER A 124 5.85 30.06 -6.65
CA SER A 124 4.71 30.98 -6.88
C SER A 124 4.81 31.79 -8.17
N ASN A 125 6.00 31.86 -8.79
CA ASN A 125 6.26 32.72 -9.92
C ASN A 125 7.09 32.04 -11.01
N PRO A 126 6.52 31.79 -12.20
CA PRO A 126 7.25 31.18 -13.32
C PRO A 126 8.36 32.13 -13.87
N GLN A 127 8.31 33.42 -13.60
CA GLN A 127 9.32 34.37 -14.00
C GLN A 127 10.48 34.52 -13.00
N SER A 128 10.46 33.75 -11.88
CA SER A 128 11.58 33.69 -10.95
C SER A 128 12.83 33.07 -11.60
N LEU A 129 13.99 33.19 -10.95
CA LEU A 129 15.23 32.59 -11.45
C LEU A 129 15.12 31.07 -11.53
N LEU A 130 14.47 30.45 -10.57
CA LEU A 130 14.21 29.00 -10.61
C LEU A 130 13.27 28.65 -11.77
N GLY A 131 12.14 29.37 -11.91
CA GLY A 131 11.15 29.10 -12.96
C GLY A 131 11.72 29.22 -14.38
N LYS A 132 12.56 30.23 -14.63
CA LYS A 132 13.20 30.45 -15.94
C LYS A 132 14.22 29.38 -16.34
N ASN A 133 14.78 28.66 -15.36
CA ASN A 133 15.75 27.60 -15.59
C ASN A 133 15.10 26.18 -15.57
N ALA A 134 13.78 26.11 -15.36
CA ALA A 134 13.06 24.86 -15.31
C ALA A 134 12.56 24.42 -16.69
N ALA A 135 12.60 23.12 -16.95
CA ALA A 135 11.95 22.47 -18.08
C ALA A 135 10.42 22.47 -17.94
N CYS A 136 9.93 22.36 -16.69
CA CYS A 136 8.52 22.46 -16.33
C CYS A 136 8.38 23.29 -15.07
N HIS A 137 7.37 24.16 -15.01
CA HIS A 137 7.08 24.99 -13.84
C HIS A 137 5.68 24.68 -13.31
N LEU A 138 5.60 24.17 -12.08
CA LEU A 138 4.36 23.90 -11.36
C LEU A 138 4.07 25.08 -10.45
N THR A 139 3.05 25.85 -10.80
CA THR A 139 2.71 27.07 -10.06
C THR A 139 1.98 26.71 -8.77
N VAL A 140 2.56 27.13 -7.64
CA VAL A 140 1.92 27.10 -6.32
C VAL A 140 1.89 28.51 -5.78
N LYS A 141 0.76 29.19 -5.92
CA LYS A 141 0.56 30.56 -5.47
C LYS A 141 -0.62 30.61 -4.53
N VAL A 142 -0.44 31.21 -3.36
CA VAL A 142 -1.49 31.43 -2.35
C VAL A 142 -1.75 32.92 -2.18
N ASP A 143 -2.96 33.29 -1.81
CA ASP A 143 -3.35 34.68 -1.57
C ASP A 143 -2.67 35.20 -0.28
N HIS A 144 -2.64 34.38 0.76
CA HIS A 144 -2.00 34.68 2.05
C HIS A 144 -1.66 33.38 2.79
N GLU A 145 -0.78 33.52 3.78
CA GLU A 145 -0.52 32.43 4.72
C GLU A 145 -1.63 32.39 5.80
N ALA A 146 -2.00 31.20 6.27
CA ALA A 146 -3.03 31.02 7.29
C ALA A 146 -2.56 31.46 8.72
N ASP A 147 -1.28 31.72 8.86
CA ASP A 147 -0.72 32.33 10.08
C ASP A 147 -1.29 33.75 10.26
N PRO A 148 -1.78 34.11 11.48
CA PRO A 148 -2.36 35.42 11.75
C PRO A 148 -1.47 36.62 11.43
N LEU A 149 -0.16 36.41 11.36
CA LEU A 149 0.81 37.44 10.95
C LEU A 149 1.10 37.44 9.45
N ASN A 150 0.57 36.47 8.72
CA ASN A 150 0.85 36.26 7.30
C ASN A 150 2.37 36.14 6.98
N LEU A 151 3.13 35.49 7.87
CA LEU A 151 4.59 35.37 7.78
C LEU A 151 5.08 33.93 7.72
N ALA A 152 4.49 33.06 8.56
CA ALA A 152 4.91 31.66 8.62
C ALA A 152 4.32 30.85 7.47
N PRO A 153 5.15 30.12 6.70
CA PRO A 153 4.64 29.24 5.63
C PRO A 153 3.68 28.18 6.17
N THR A 154 2.42 28.31 5.82
CA THR A 154 1.29 27.45 6.19
C THR A 154 0.52 27.07 4.92
N SER A 155 -0.34 27.94 4.39
CA SER A 155 -1.07 27.71 3.14
C SER A 155 -0.13 27.35 1.98
N SER A 156 1.00 28.03 1.84
CA SER A 156 1.98 27.77 0.79
C SER A 156 2.63 26.39 0.93
N THR A 157 2.94 25.94 2.15
CA THR A 157 3.52 24.61 2.37
C THR A 157 2.50 23.49 2.18
N THR A 158 1.27 23.71 2.61
CA THR A 158 0.15 22.76 2.42
C THR A 158 -0.17 22.59 0.93
N ALA A 159 -0.26 23.68 0.18
CA ALA A 159 -0.45 23.67 -1.27
C ALA A 159 0.73 22.99 -2.01
N THR A 160 1.97 23.26 -1.61
CA THR A 160 3.16 22.61 -2.17
C THR A 160 3.14 21.10 -1.93
N MET A 161 2.76 20.68 -0.73
CA MET A 161 2.64 19.26 -0.40
C MET A 161 1.54 18.57 -1.24
N ALA A 162 0.38 19.22 -1.39
CA ALA A 162 -0.71 18.75 -2.24
C ALA A 162 -0.29 18.61 -3.72
N MET A 163 0.51 19.56 -4.25
CA MET A 163 1.08 19.46 -5.60
C MET A 163 2.00 18.25 -5.74
N GLY A 164 2.84 17.96 -4.75
CA GLY A 164 3.69 16.76 -4.72
C GLY A 164 2.90 15.46 -4.65
N ASP A 165 1.82 15.43 -3.87
CA ASP A 165 0.91 14.29 -3.79
C ASP A 165 0.15 14.09 -5.10
N ALA A 166 -0.24 15.16 -5.78
CA ALA A 166 -0.86 15.09 -7.11
C ALA A 166 0.09 14.47 -8.15
N LEU A 167 1.38 14.84 -8.15
CA LEU A 167 2.41 14.19 -8.99
C LEU A 167 2.52 12.69 -8.68
N ALA A 168 2.56 12.32 -7.41
CA ALA A 168 2.65 10.93 -6.98
C ALA A 168 1.42 10.12 -7.44
N CYS A 169 0.20 10.65 -7.26
CA CYS A 169 -1.04 10.03 -7.71
C CYS A 169 -1.09 9.85 -9.23
N ALA A 170 -0.67 10.88 -9.99
CA ALA A 170 -0.61 10.80 -11.44
C ALA A 170 0.37 9.71 -11.91
N LEU A 171 1.54 9.59 -11.27
CA LEU A 171 2.54 8.57 -11.58
C LEU A 171 2.05 7.17 -11.23
N VAL A 172 1.32 6.98 -10.14
CA VAL A 172 0.63 5.72 -9.80
C VAL A 172 -0.32 5.30 -10.93
N HIS A 173 -1.11 6.25 -11.42
CA HIS A 173 -2.06 6.00 -12.53
C HIS A 173 -1.32 5.62 -13.82
N VAL A 174 -0.35 6.41 -14.26
CA VAL A 174 0.40 6.19 -15.51
C VAL A 174 1.19 4.87 -15.48
N ARG A 175 1.74 4.49 -14.33
CA ARG A 175 2.48 3.23 -14.13
C ARG A 175 1.58 2.01 -13.95
N ASN A 176 0.26 2.18 -13.83
CA ASN A 176 -0.67 1.12 -13.45
C ASN A 176 -0.23 0.38 -12.16
N PHE A 177 0.27 1.17 -11.19
CA PHE A 177 0.79 0.68 -9.91
C PHE A 177 -0.33 0.03 -9.10
N LYS A 178 -0.07 -1.17 -8.57
CA LYS A 178 -1.07 -2.01 -7.88
C LYS A 178 -0.72 -2.19 -6.40
N ASP A 179 -1.67 -2.70 -5.64
CA ASP A 179 -1.51 -3.06 -4.23
C ASP A 179 -0.32 -4.01 -4.00
N ALA A 180 -0.11 -4.95 -4.93
CA ALA A 180 1.04 -5.86 -4.88
C ALA A 180 2.39 -5.13 -5.04
N ASP A 181 2.43 -4.05 -5.80
CA ASP A 181 3.63 -3.23 -5.94
C ASP A 181 3.86 -2.41 -4.67
N PHE A 182 2.80 -1.84 -4.09
CA PHE A 182 2.88 -1.15 -2.81
C PHE A 182 3.40 -2.06 -1.69
N ALA A 183 2.94 -3.30 -1.63
CA ALA A 183 3.37 -4.29 -0.65
C ALA A 183 4.88 -4.55 -0.70
N ARG A 184 5.48 -4.57 -1.91
CA ARG A 184 6.93 -4.76 -2.10
C ARG A 184 7.76 -3.65 -1.45
N PHE A 185 7.24 -2.42 -1.42
CA PHE A 185 7.91 -1.28 -0.78
C PHE A 185 7.59 -1.16 0.71
N HIS A 186 6.55 -1.87 1.21
CA HIS A 186 6.10 -1.85 2.60
C HIS A 186 6.01 -3.25 3.22
N PRO A 187 7.07 -4.08 3.18
CA PRO A 187 6.98 -5.49 3.59
C PRO A 187 6.67 -5.67 5.09
N GLY A 188 6.99 -4.69 5.93
CA GLY A 188 6.71 -4.71 7.37
C GLY A 188 5.31 -4.25 7.77
N GLY A 189 4.56 -3.63 6.87
CA GLY A 189 3.19 -3.17 7.14
C GLY A 189 2.16 -4.29 7.09
N SER A 190 1.00 -4.08 7.72
CA SER A 190 -0.11 -5.06 7.71
C SER A 190 -0.54 -5.46 6.28
N LEU A 191 -0.63 -4.49 5.37
CA LEU A 191 -0.95 -4.74 3.97
C LEU A 191 0.15 -5.56 3.28
N GLY A 192 1.44 -5.21 3.52
CA GLY A 192 2.58 -5.95 2.98
C GLY A 192 2.58 -7.40 3.42
N LYS A 193 2.40 -7.65 4.72
CA LYS A 193 2.28 -9.00 5.27
C LYS A 193 1.13 -9.78 4.61
N ARG A 194 -0.09 -9.20 4.53
CA ARG A 194 -1.25 -9.85 3.92
C ARG A 194 -1.04 -10.25 2.46
N LEU A 195 -0.38 -9.40 1.67
CA LEU A 195 -0.19 -9.61 0.24
C LEU A 195 1.03 -10.49 -0.09
N LEU A 196 2.09 -10.44 0.73
CA LEU A 196 3.34 -11.16 0.47
C LEU A 196 3.38 -12.53 1.14
N THR A 197 2.69 -12.74 2.27
CA THR A 197 2.63 -14.03 2.96
C THR A 197 1.82 -15.02 2.14
N LYS A 198 2.41 -16.18 1.87
CA LYS A 198 1.75 -17.30 1.22
C LYS A 198 1.05 -18.21 2.22
N ILE A 199 -0.02 -18.87 1.81
CA ILE A 199 -0.76 -19.80 2.67
C ILE A 199 0.14 -20.89 3.20
N ARG A 200 1.09 -21.41 2.39
CA ARG A 200 2.06 -22.42 2.81
C ARG A 200 2.94 -22.00 3.99
N ASP A 201 3.09 -20.70 4.26
CA ASP A 201 3.95 -20.18 5.33
C ASP A 201 3.23 -20.18 6.69
N VAL A 202 1.90 -20.21 6.68
CA VAL A 202 1.04 -20.08 7.88
C VAL A 202 0.10 -21.26 8.11
N MET A 203 -0.19 -22.07 7.08
CA MET A 203 -1.07 -23.21 7.19
C MET A 203 -0.55 -24.26 8.19
N ARG A 204 -1.47 -24.98 8.81
CA ARG A 204 -1.12 -26.18 9.57
C ARG A 204 -0.65 -27.27 8.61
N LYS A 205 0.53 -27.85 8.90
CA LYS A 205 1.20 -28.87 8.06
C LYS A 205 1.20 -30.27 8.65
N ASP A 206 0.81 -30.41 9.91
CA ASP A 206 0.81 -31.64 10.67
C ASP A 206 -0.36 -31.72 11.67
N ASN A 207 -0.44 -32.82 12.40
CA ASN A 207 -1.46 -33.07 13.43
C ASN A 207 -2.88 -32.83 12.93
N PHE A 208 -3.17 -33.31 11.71
CA PHE A 208 -4.51 -33.21 11.14
C PHE A 208 -5.49 -34.17 11.84
N PRO A 209 -6.74 -33.76 12.08
CA PRO A 209 -7.81 -34.68 12.47
C PRO A 209 -8.22 -35.55 11.27
N VAL A 210 -7.59 -36.72 11.12
CA VAL A 210 -7.81 -37.63 9.98
C VAL A 210 -8.71 -38.79 10.45
N ILE A 211 -9.72 -39.10 9.64
CA ILE A 211 -10.63 -40.21 9.82
C ILE A 211 -10.77 -41.03 8.53
N SER A 212 -11.17 -42.26 8.65
CA SER A 212 -11.48 -43.13 7.50
C SER A 212 -12.93 -42.96 7.04
N ALA A 213 -13.17 -43.09 5.75
CA ALA A 213 -14.50 -43.06 5.15
C ALA A 213 -15.47 -44.14 5.72
N ASP A 214 -14.92 -45.26 6.13
CA ASP A 214 -15.69 -46.41 6.69
C ASP A 214 -15.84 -46.33 8.22
N MET A 215 -15.17 -45.40 8.90
CA MET A 215 -15.32 -45.19 10.34
C MET A 215 -16.74 -44.74 10.68
N ASN A 216 -17.28 -45.22 11.80
CA ASN A 216 -18.60 -44.78 12.29
C ASN A 216 -18.53 -43.33 12.79
N ILE A 217 -19.65 -42.62 12.70
CA ILE A 217 -19.73 -41.24 13.21
C ILE A 217 -19.37 -41.17 14.70
N ALA A 218 -19.84 -42.10 15.53
CA ALA A 218 -19.52 -42.12 16.95
C ALA A 218 -18.01 -42.12 17.21
N ASP A 219 -17.27 -42.96 16.48
CA ASP A 219 -15.81 -43.10 16.63
C ASP A 219 -15.05 -41.87 16.11
N SER A 220 -15.63 -41.14 15.15
CA SER A 220 -15.03 -39.94 14.57
C SER A 220 -15.10 -38.72 15.49
N LEU A 221 -16.06 -38.65 16.41
CA LEU A 221 -16.32 -37.49 17.26
C LEU A 221 -15.10 -37.04 18.08
N LEU A 222 -14.38 -38.01 18.65
CA LEU A 222 -13.19 -37.72 19.47
C LEU A 222 -12.09 -37.08 18.63
N THR A 223 -11.88 -37.59 17.42
CA THR A 223 -10.87 -37.06 16.48
C THR A 223 -11.21 -35.63 16.05
N ILE A 224 -12.48 -35.37 15.73
CA ILE A 224 -12.96 -34.03 15.35
C ILE A 224 -12.77 -33.03 16.51
N SER A 225 -13.21 -33.46 17.73
CA SER A 225 -13.10 -32.61 18.92
C SER A 225 -11.65 -32.30 19.29
N ASN A 226 -10.75 -33.29 19.24
CA ASN A 226 -9.33 -33.09 19.54
C ASN A 226 -8.62 -32.24 18.51
N GLY A 227 -9.08 -32.25 17.26
CA GLY A 227 -8.54 -31.39 16.17
C GLY A 227 -8.75 -29.90 16.39
N LYS A 228 -9.78 -29.52 17.17
CA LYS A 228 -10.14 -28.11 17.47
C LYS A 228 -10.38 -27.23 16.23
N LEU A 229 -10.74 -27.85 15.10
CA LEU A 229 -11.00 -27.16 13.83
C LEU A 229 -12.47 -27.24 13.41
N GLY A 230 -13.31 -27.90 14.22
CA GLY A 230 -14.71 -28.18 13.90
C GLY A 230 -14.92 -29.06 12.67
N LEU A 231 -13.88 -29.77 12.23
CA LEU A 231 -13.94 -30.73 11.13
C LEU A 231 -12.85 -31.79 11.26
N ALA A 232 -13.02 -32.91 10.51
CA ALA A 232 -11.96 -33.86 10.23
C ALA A 232 -11.84 -34.10 8.72
N ILE A 233 -10.64 -34.50 8.29
CA ILE A 233 -10.32 -34.82 6.91
C ILE A 233 -10.53 -36.31 6.71
N VAL A 234 -11.19 -36.68 5.61
CA VAL A 234 -11.34 -38.07 5.17
C VAL A 234 -10.29 -38.34 4.10
N LEU A 235 -9.28 -39.13 4.44
CA LEU A 235 -8.21 -39.55 3.53
C LEU A 235 -8.31 -41.03 3.20
N ASN A 236 -7.94 -41.37 1.98
CA ASN A 236 -7.70 -42.73 1.53
C ASN A 236 -6.33 -42.76 0.81
N GLU A 237 -5.36 -43.51 1.34
CA GLU A 237 -4.00 -43.61 0.84
C GLU A 237 -3.37 -42.21 0.54
N ASN A 238 -3.53 -41.24 1.45
CA ASN A 238 -3.11 -39.85 1.32
C ASN A 238 -3.88 -39.00 0.30
N LYS A 239 -4.93 -39.51 -0.34
CA LYS A 239 -5.82 -38.72 -1.20
C LYS A 239 -7.00 -38.19 -0.40
N LEU A 240 -7.33 -36.93 -0.63
CA LEU A 240 -8.50 -36.31 -0.04
C LEU A 240 -9.78 -36.91 -0.64
N GLU A 241 -10.58 -37.62 0.16
CA GLU A 241 -11.91 -38.09 -0.23
C GLU A 241 -13.01 -37.09 0.16
N GLY A 242 -12.77 -36.31 1.22
CA GLY A 242 -13.74 -35.36 1.70
C GLY A 242 -13.39 -34.78 3.07
N ILE A 243 -14.35 -34.10 3.66
CA ILE A 243 -14.31 -33.60 5.04
C ILE A 243 -15.62 -33.92 5.76
N VAL A 244 -15.56 -34.06 7.08
CA VAL A 244 -16.74 -34.07 7.94
C VAL A 244 -16.65 -32.95 8.95
N SER A 245 -17.63 -32.07 8.96
CA SER A 245 -17.72 -30.97 9.91
C SER A 245 -18.76 -31.26 11.02
N ASP A 246 -18.68 -30.47 12.11
CA ASP A 246 -19.73 -30.48 13.16
C ASP A 246 -21.13 -30.24 12.58
N GLY A 247 -21.20 -29.43 11.51
CA GLY A 247 -22.44 -29.17 10.78
C GLY A 247 -22.99 -30.41 10.07
N ASP A 248 -22.11 -31.27 9.50
CA ASP A 248 -22.51 -32.52 8.84
C ASP A 248 -23.06 -33.50 9.87
N ILE A 249 -22.39 -33.57 11.01
CA ILE A 249 -22.84 -34.44 12.12
C ILE A 249 -24.20 -33.98 12.65
N ARG A 250 -24.41 -32.68 12.88
CA ARG A 250 -25.70 -32.15 13.32
C ARG A 250 -26.82 -32.45 12.33
N ARG A 251 -26.57 -32.31 11.04
CA ARG A 251 -27.56 -32.68 10.01
C ARG A 251 -27.87 -34.15 9.99
N ALA A 252 -26.86 -35.01 10.15
CA ALA A 252 -27.07 -36.46 10.24
C ALA A 252 -27.93 -36.85 11.45
N LEU A 253 -27.66 -36.23 12.62
CA LEU A 253 -28.47 -36.46 13.82
C LEU A 253 -29.93 -35.99 13.66
N GLN A 254 -30.16 -34.88 12.98
CA GLN A 254 -31.51 -34.42 12.66
C GLN A 254 -32.26 -35.36 11.73
N GLN A 255 -31.54 -35.97 10.77
CA GLN A 255 -32.14 -36.84 9.75
C GLN A 255 -32.36 -38.28 10.23
N TYR A 256 -31.40 -38.85 10.99
CA TYR A 256 -31.37 -40.24 11.33
C TYR A 256 -31.52 -40.52 12.84
N GLY A 257 -31.65 -39.49 13.67
CA GLY A 257 -31.71 -39.62 15.11
C GLY A 257 -30.47 -40.35 15.69
N VAL A 258 -30.69 -41.22 16.65
CA VAL A 258 -29.59 -41.99 17.29
C VAL A 258 -28.91 -42.99 16.36
N GLU A 259 -29.58 -43.42 15.29
CA GLU A 259 -28.98 -44.32 14.29
C GLU A 259 -27.82 -43.66 13.53
N ALA A 260 -27.76 -42.33 13.51
CA ALA A 260 -26.66 -41.59 12.90
C ALA A 260 -25.29 -42.06 13.43
N PHE A 261 -25.18 -42.39 14.72
CA PHE A 261 -23.91 -42.76 15.34
C PHE A 261 -23.29 -44.03 14.75
N THR A 262 -24.10 -44.93 14.20
CA THR A 262 -23.65 -46.17 13.57
C THR A 262 -23.39 -46.06 12.07
N LEU A 263 -23.76 -44.93 11.47
CA LEU A 263 -23.52 -44.68 10.04
C LEU A 263 -22.03 -44.48 9.75
N PRO A 264 -21.53 -45.00 8.63
CA PRO A 264 -20.17 -44.69 8.19
C PRO A 264 -20.05 -43.24 7.71
N VAL A 265 -18.90 -42.63 8.00
CA VAL A 265 -18.55 -41.24 7.66
C VAL A 265 -18.81 -40.92 6.19
N LYS A 266 -18.55 -41.83 5.28
CA LYS A 266 -18.80 -41.67 3.82
C LYS A 266 -20.25 -41.31 3.44
N LYS A 267 -21.20 -41.56 4.33
CA LYS A 267 -22.63 -41.25 4.11
C LYS A 267 -22.94 -39.78 4.32
N ILE A 268 -22.14 -39.09 5.13
CA ILE A 268 -22.39 -37.70 5.55
C ILE A 268 -21.29 -36.74 5.13
N MET A 269 -20.13 -37.21 4.70
CA MET A 269 -18.99 -36.36 4.34
C MET A 269 -19.29 -35.46 3.15
N THR A 270 -18.74 -34.27 3.17
CA THR A 270 -18.67 -33.38 2.01
C THR A 270 -17.52 -33.85 1.11
N LYS A 271 -17.86 -34.41 -0.08
CA LYS A 271 -16.88 -35.00 -1.02
C LYS A 271 -16.04 -33.97 -1.77
N THR A 272 -16.57 -32.77 -1.97
CA THR A 272 -15.90 -31.66 -2.65
C THR A 272 -15.82 -30.46 -1.69
N PRO A 273 -14.88 -30.50 -0.72
CA PRO A 273 -14.71 -29.36 0.17
C PRO A 273 -14.18 -28.15 -0.59
N LEU A 274 -14.41 -26.97 -0.04
CA LEU A 274 -13.76 -25.77 -0.55
C LEU A 274 -12.26 -25.87 -0.29
N THR A 275 -11.46 -25.67 -1.33
CA THR A 275 -10.01 -25.72 -1.28
C THR A 275 -9.41 -24.39 -1.62
N ILE A 276 -8.18 -24.17 -1.15
CA ILE A 276 -7.35 -23.03 -1.52
C ILE A 276 -5.94 -23.51 -1.86
N ASN A 277 -5.30 -22.89 -2.85
CA ASN A 277 -3.94 -23.26 -3.24
C ASN A 277 -2.93 -22.75 -2.21
N GLN A 278 -1.92 -23.58 -1.88
CA GLN A 278 -0.85 -23.22 -0.94
C GLN A 278 -0.05 -21.99 -1.35
N ASP A 279 -0.02 -21.66 -2.65
CA ASP A 279 0.70 -20.52 -3.21
C ASP A 279 -0.17 -19.26 -3.32
N SER A 280 -1.45 -19.34 -2.98
CA SER A 280 -2.30 -18.17 -2.84
C SER A 280 -1.81 -17.24 -1.73
N SER A 281 -2.13 -15.95 -1.85
CA SER A 281 -1.80 -14.95 -0.84
C SER A 281 -2.75 -15.04 0.35
N MET A 282 -2.30 -14.52 1.49
CA MET A 282 -3.15 -14.37 2.68
C MET A 282 -4.37 -13.48 2.40
N SER A 283 -4.24 -12.47 1.51
CA SER A 283 -5.35 -11.63 1.10
C SER A 283 -6.46 -12.44 0.42
N GLU A 284 -6.09 -13.31 -0.53
CA GLU A 284 -7.04 -14.20 -1.22
C GLU A 284 -7.74 -15.14 -0.23
N ALA A 285 -7.00 -15.65 0.76
CA ALA A 285 -7.57 -16.50 1.82
C ALA A 285 -8.63 -15.75 2.63
N VAL A 286 -8.31 -14.53 3.10
CA VAL A 286 -9.25 -13.70 3.87
C VAL A 286 -10.52 -13.39 3.07
N ASP A 287 -10.37 -13.02 1.79
CA ASP A 287 -11.52 -12.76 0.92
C ASP A 287 -12.40 -14.01 0.75
N LEU A 288 -11.78 -15.20 0.64
CA LEU A 288 -12.49 -16.45 0.53
C LEU A 288 -13.22 -16.81 1.83
N PHE A 289 -12.60 -16.57 3.00
CA PHE A 289 -13.25 -16.74 4.32
C PHE A 289 -14.50 -15.87 4.45
N VAL A 290 -14.38 -14.58 4.10
CA VAL A 290 -15.50 -13.63 4.17
C VAL A 290 -16.64 -14.05 3.23
N LYS A 291 -16.33 -14.42 1.99
CA LYS A 291 -17.34 -14.82 0.99
C LYS A 291 -18.04 -16.12 1.33
N SER A 292 -17.29 -17.11 1.84
CA SER A 292 -17.83 -18.47 2.09
C SER A 292 -18.46 -18.64 3.46
N GLN A 293 -18.18 -17.75 4.41
CA GLN A 293 -18.58 -17.86 5.82
C GLN A 293 -18.11 -19.17 6.47
N ARG A 294 -16.98 -19.71 6.01
CA ARG A 294 -16.34 -20.89 6.59
C ARG A 294 -15.21 -20.46 7.51
N HIS A 295 -14.80 -21.33 8.43
CA HIS A 295 -13.70 -21.05 9.37
C HIS A 295 -12.42 -21.79 9.02
N THR A 296 -12.50 -22.85 8.24
CA THR A 296 -11.35 -23.67 7.88
C THR A 296 -11.43 -24.09 6.41
N PHE A 297 -10.31 -24.01 5.71
CA PHE A 297 -10.13 -24.48 4.33
C PHE A 297 -9.15 -25.63 4.25
N VAL A 298 -9.41 -26.51 3.31
CA VAL A 298 -8.45 -27.53 2.88
C VAL A 298 -7.45 -26.87 1.94
N VAL A 299 -6.16 -26.99 2.25
CA VAL A 299 -5.09 -26.45 1.40
C VAL A 299 -4.59 -27.54 0.46
N VAL A 300 -4.45 -27.21 -0.82
CA VAL A 300 -3.97 -28.11 -1.86
C VAL A 300 -2.77 -27.51 -2.59
N ASP A 301 -1.94 -28.37 -3.18
CA ASP A 301 -0.86 -27.98 -4.07
C ASP A 301 -1.35 -27.69 -5.49
N GLU A 302 -0.43 -27.44 -6.42
CA GLU A 302 -0.70 -27.19 -7.84
C GLU A 302 -1.38 -28.39 -8.55
N ASN A 303 -1.20 -29.62 -8.04
CA ASN A 303 -1.79 -30.84 -8.56
C ASN A 303 -3.14 -31.18 -7.90
N GLY A 304 -3.63 -30.33 -6.99
CA GLY A 304 -4.85 -30.55 -6.22
C GLY A 304 -4.70 -31.57 -5.11
N GLN A 305 -3.46 -31.93 -4.71
CA GLN A 305 -3.21 -32.84 -3.60
C GLN A 305 -3.30 -32.10 -2.27
N PHE A 306 -3.82 -32.78 -1.25
CA PHE A 306 -3.91 -32.25 0.09
C PHE A 306 -2.52 -32.01 0.69
N VAL A 307 -2.26 -30.78 1.18
CA VAL A 307 -1.00 -30.39 1.81
C VAL A 307 -1.16 -29.75 3.18
N GLY A 308 -2.37 -29.36 3.57
CA GLY A 308 -2.57 -28.71 4.85
C GLY A 308 -3.98 -28.21 5.11
N LEU A 309 -4.14 -27.56 6.25
CA LEU A 309 -5.36 -26.84 6.65
C LEU A 309 -5.04 -25.41 6.99
N LEU A 310 -5.93 -24.49 6.65
CA LEU A 310 -5.88 -23.10 7.01
C LEU A 310 -7.11 -22.72 7.82
N ASP A 311 -6.91 -22.27 9.05
CA ASP A 311 -7.98 -21.72 9.89
C ASP A 311 -8.02 -20.19 9.75
N TYR A 312 -9.21 -19.59 9.94
CA TYR A 312 -9.37 -18.13 9.89
C TYR A 312 -8.47 -17.39 10.87
N ASN A 313 -8.24 -17.99 12.05
CA ASN A 313 -7.37 -17.39 13.08
C ASN A 313 -5.90 -17.35 12.65
N ASP A 314 -5.46 -18.25 11.77
CA ASP A 314 -4.11 -18.24 11.20
C ASP A 314 -3.89 -17.05 10.24
N CYS A 315 -4.98 -16.42 9.81
CA CYS A 315 -4.98 -15.24 8.92
C CYS A 315 -4.98 -13.90 9.67
N ILE A 316 -5.08 -13.90 11.00
CA ILE A 316 -5.05 -12.68 11.84
C ILE A 316 -3.59 -12.38 12.16
N ILE A 317 -2.98 -11.50 11.33
CA ILE A 317 -1.58 -11.05 11.50
C ILE A 317 -1.54 -9.60 11.94
#